data_b7c8a58e71b9052b6a9dc5b822e6c328
#
_entry.id   b7c8a58e71b9052b6a9dc5b822e6c328
#
_cell.length_a   1.000
_cell.length_b   1.000
_cell.length_c   1.000
_cell.angle_alpha   90.00
_cell.angle_beta   90.00
_cell.angle_gamma   90.00
#
_symmetry.space_group_name_H-M   'P 1'
#
loop_
_entity.id
_entity.type
_entity.pdbx_description
1 polymer ?
#
loop_
_entity_poly.entity_id
_entity_poly.type
_entity_poly.pdbx_seq_one_letter_code
_entity_poly.pdbx_strand_id
1 'polypeptide(L)'
;DERSTLLEFEDGRAVTLRIGPQGLADTVLRHDPPTPAELERAIDLVEDALTGLHHAPADTGLVTADTLLLALPGLGPQGGSLTRDAVEFLFQRLASRALGTPVPAAELPHGREIAAALLILRECMHPLAFGAIVVGPA
;
A
#
# COMPACT_ATOMS: atom_id res chain seq x y z
N ASP A 1 -4.73 13.20 -2.09
CA ASP A 1 -5.89 13.33 -1.19
C ASP A 1 -6.48 11.94 -0.87
N GLU A 2 -7.58 11.92 -0.17
CA GLU A 2 -8.19 10.68 0.34
C GLU A 2 -8.78 9.79 -0.75
N ARG A 3 -9.06 10.35 -1.92
CA ARG A 3 -9.68 9.64 -3.04
C ARG A 3 -8.72 9.39 -4.19
N SER A 4 -7.48 9.82 -4.03
CA SER A 4 -6.41 9.55 -4.98
C SER A 4 -5.14 9.24 -4.24
N THR A 5 -4.18 8.65 -4.95
CA THR A 5 -2.87 8.32 -4.40
C THR A 5 -1.80 8.96 -5.27
N LEU A 6 -0.94 9.76 -4.65
CA LEU A 6 0.24 10.32 -5.31
C LEU A 6 1.45 9.49 -4.93
N LEU A 7 2.11 8.93 -5.93
CA LEU A 7 3.34 8.17 -5.75
C LEU A 7 4.50 9.03 -6.25
N GLU A 8 5.43 9.35 -5.35
CA GLU A 8 6.62 10.13 -5.68
C GLU A 8 7.85 9.24 -5.58
N PHE A 9 8.70 9.30 -6.60
CA PHE A 9 9.90 8.45 -6.69
C PHE A 9 11.14 9.26 -6.41
N GLU A 10 12.22 8.56 -6.03
CA GLU A 10 13.49 9.21 -5.66
C GLU A 10 14.09 10.02 -6.81
N ASP A 11 13.78 9.66 -8.05
CA ASP A 11 14.27 10.40 -9.22
C ASP A 11 13.45 11.65 -9.55
N GLY A 12 12.45 11.97 -8.73
CA GLY A 12 11.61 13.15 -8.91
C GLY A 12 10.35 12.92 -9.72
N ARG A 13 10.16 11.76 -10.31
CA ARG A 13 8.94 11.45 -11.04
C ARG A 13 7.79 11.18 -10.09
N ALA A 14 6.58 11.42 -10.56
CA ALA A 14 5.36 11.19 -9.78
C ALA A 14 4.30 10.55 -10.65
N VAL A 15 3.48 9.72 -10.01
CA VAL A 15 2.33 9.06 -10.63
C VAL A 15 1.13 9.26 -9.73
N THR A 16 -0.01 9.64 -10.30
CA THR A 16 -1.25 9.78 -9.56
C THR A 16 -2.23 8.68 -9.95
N LEU A 17 -2.72 7.96 -8.95
CA LEU A 17 -3.79 6.98 -9.12
C LEU A 17 -5.12 7.62 -8.73
N ARG A 18 -6.17 7.29 -9.48
CA ARG A 18 -7.52 7.77 -9.18
C ARG A 18 -8.22 6.91 -8.14
N ILE A 19 -7.46 6.28 -7.27
CA ILE A 19 -7.96 5.50 -6.15
C ILE A 19 -7.07 5.80 -4.95
N GLY A 20 -7.68 5.99 -3.80
CA GLY A 20 -6.96 6.30 -2.58
C GLY A 20 -7.44 5.43 -1.43
N PRO A 21 -6.68 5.43 -0.30
CA PRO A 21 -7.01 4.57 0.84
C PRO A 21 -8.40 4.83 1.40
N GLN A 22 -8.81 6.09 1.54
CA GLN A 22 -10.12 6.41 2.11
C GLN A 22 -11.26 5.94 1.19
N GLY A 23 -11.14 6.19 -0.12
CA GLY A 23 -12.14 5.76 -1.07
C GLY A 23 -12.29 4.25 -1.10
N LEU A 24 -11.16 3.53 -1.05
CA LEU A 24 -11.18 2.08 -1.06
C LEU A 24 -11.78 1.53 0.25
N ALA A 25 -11.44 2.13 1.38
CA ALA A 25 -12.01 1.74 2.67
C ALA A 25 -13.52 2.00 2.73
N ASP A 26 -13.98 3.10 2.16
CA ASP A 26 -15.40 3.46 2.21
C ASP A 26 -16.27 2.61 1.29
N THR A 27 -15.72 2.13 0.18
CA THR A 27 -16.52 1.47 -0.87
C THR A 27 -16.32 -0.03 -0.95
N VAL A 28 -15.15 -0.54 -0.61
CA VAL A 28 -14.80 -1.94 -0.83
C VAL A 28 -14.37 -2.65 0.45
N LEU A 29 -13.40 -2.10 1.17
CA LEU A 29 -12.88 -2.72 2.40
C LEU A 29 -13.74 -2.29 3.59
N ARG A 30 -14.94 -2.83 3.67
CA ARG A 30 -15.96 -2.40 4.63
C ARG A 30 -15.82 -3.07 5.99
N HIS A 31 -15.04 -4.12 6.08
CA HIS A 31 -14.81 -4.88 7.30
C HIS A 31 -13.37 -4.71 7.79
N ASP A 32 -13.15 -4.86 9.09
CA ASP A 32 -11.83 -4.85 9.70
C ASP A 32 -11.71 -6.08 10.61
N PRO A 33 -10.98 -7.13 10.18
CA PRO A 33 -10.20 -7.19 8.94
C PRO A 33 -11.08 -7.31 7.71
N PRO A 34 -10.55 -6.95 6.53
CA PRO A 34 -11.29 -7.15 5.29
C PRO A 34 -11.59 -8.63 5.05
N THR A 35 -12.69 -8.91 4.36
CA THR A 35 -12.96 -10.29 3.94
C THR A 35 -12.10 -10.66 2.74
N PRO A 36 -11.88 -11.96 2.47
CA PRO A 36 -11.15 -12.38 1.28
C PRO A 36 -11.75 -11.83 -0.02
N ALA A 37 -13.09 -11.82 -0.14
CA ALA A 37 -13.76 -11.28 -1.31
C ALA A 37 -13.51 -9.78 -1.47
N GLU A 38 -13.48 -9.04 -0.35
CA GLU A 38 -13.18 -7.62 -0.38
C GLU A 38 -11.73 -7.36 -0.84
N LEU A 39 -10.79 -8.17 -0.37
CA LEU A 39 -9.41 -8.06 -0.82
C LEU A 39 -9.27 -8.29 -2.33
N GLU A 40 -9.93 -9.34 -2.85
CA GLU A 40 -9.89 -9.63 -4.29
C GLU A 40 -10.48 -8.48 -5.11
N ARG A 41 -11.62 -7.94 -4.69
CA ARG A 41 -12.24 -6.82 -5.39
C ARG A 41 -11.36 -5.58 -5.35
N ALA A 42 -10.73 -5.30 -4.21
CA ALA A 42 -9.85 -4.16 -4.06
C ALA A 42 -8.62 -4.30 -4.97
N ILE A 43 -8.03 -5.49 -5.05
CA ILE A 43 -6.91 -5.77 -5.95
C ILE A 43 -7.31 -5.47 -7.39
N ASP A 44 -8.46 -5.96 -7.84
CA ASP A 44 -8.95 -5.72 -9.19
C ASP A 44 -9.10 -4.23 -9.50
N LEU A 45 -9.66 -3.48 -8.54
CA LEU A 45 -9.87 -2.04 -8.72
C LEU A 45 -8.54 -1.28 -8.80
N VAL A 46 -7.56 -1.66 -8.00
CA VAL A 46 -6.25 -1.01 -8.05
C VAL A 46 -5.54 -1.38 -9.36
N GLU A 47 -5.62 -2.63 -9.77
CA GLU A 47 -5.04 -3.05 -11.05
C GLU A 47 -5.66 -2.29 -12.22
N ASP A 48 -6.98 -2.08 -12.20
CA ASP A 48 -7.65 -1.27 -13.22
C ASP A 48 -7.14 0.17 -13.21
N ALA A 49 -6.93 0.75 -12.02
CA ALA A 49 -6.41 2.11 -11.90
C ALA A 49 -4.97 2.23 -12.41
N LEU A 50 -4.21 1.14 -12.38
CA LEU A 50 -2.83 1.10 -12.85
C LEU A 50 -2.73 0.89 -14.37
N THR A 51 -3.81 0.45 -15.00
CA THR A 51 -3.82 0.18 -16.44
C THR A 51 -3.45 1.44 -17.23
N GLY A 52 -2.47 1.31 -18.10
CA GLY A 52 -2.04 2.43 -18.94
C GLY A 52 -1.01 3.35 -18.31
N LEU A 53 -0.64 3.14 -17.07
CA LEU A 53 0.42 3.94 -16.44
C LEU A 53 1.80 3.43 -16.86
N HIS A 54 2.73 4.37 -17.00
CA HIS A 54 4.10 4.04 -17.36
C HIS A 54 4.88 3.51 -16.15
N HIS A 55 5.81 2.60 -16.42
CA HIS A 55 6.68 2.05 -15.38
C HIS A 55 7.72 3.06 -14.94
N ALA A 56 8.05 3.04 -13.64
CA ALA A 56 9.23 3.70 -13.13
C ALA A 56 10.47 2.84 -13.43
N PRO A 57 11.68 3.42 -13.45
CA PRO A 57 12.90 2.61 -13.54
C PRO A 57 12.99 1.61 -12.39
N ALA A 58 13.50 0.42 -12.69
CA ALA A 58 13.50 -0.69 -11.74
C ALA A 58 14.28 -0.42 -10.44
N ASP A 59 15.27 0.45 -10.48
CA ASP A 59 16.10 0.81 -9.33
C ASP A 59 15.61 2.05 -8.60
N THR A 60 14.50 2.64 -9.01
CA THR A 60 13.95 3.84 -8.39
C THR A 60 13.09 3.43 -7.20
N GLY A 61 13.36 4.02 -6.04
CA GLY A 61 12.55 3.80 -4.84
C GLY A 61 11.38 4.77 -4.77
N LEU A 62 10.35 4.37 -4.05
CA LEU A 62 9.24 5.23 -3.72
C LEU A 62 9.55 5.98 -2.43
N VAL A 63 9.29 7.28 -2.42
CA VAL A 63 9.47 8.13 -1.25
C VAL A 63 8.10 8.43 -0.65
N THR A 64 7.95 8.29 0.66
CA THR A 64 6.69 8.59 1.31
C THR A 64 6.87 9.38 2.61
N ALA A 65 5.91 10.28 2.87
CA ALA A 65 5.68 10.87 4.19
C ALA A 65 4.23 10.63 4.63
N ASP A 66 3.52 9.75 3.95
CA ASP A 66 2.12 9.44 4.24
C ASP A 66 2.00 8.76 5.61
N THR A 67 1.18 9.31 6.49
CA THR A 67 1.05 8.80 7.86
C THR A 67 0.48 7.39 7.92
N LEU A 68 -0.35 7.00 6.98
CA LEU A 68 -0.86 5.62 6.93
C LEU A 68 0.25 4.63 6.61
N LEU A 69 1.12 4.97 5.67
CA LEU A 69 2.25 4.10 5.33
C LEU A 69 3.32 4.11 6.42
N LEU A 70 3.53 5.25 7.09
CA LEU A 70 4.48 5.34 8.20
C LEU A 70 4.06 4.49 9.40
N ALA A 71 2.80 4.11 9.49
CA ALA A 71 2.33 3.21 10.54
C ALA A 71 2.72 1.75 10.30
N LEU A 72 3.19 1.40 9.09
CA LEU A 72 3.59 0.03 8.79
C LEU A 72 4.90 -0.33 9.51
N PRO A 73 5.03 -1.58 10.00
CA PRO A 73 6.29 -2.02 10.62
C PRO A 73 7.46 -1.90 9.63
N GLY A 74 8.57 -1.34 10.07
CA GLY A 74 9.75 -1.13 9.25
C GLY A 74 9.89 0.28 8.72
N LEU A 75 8.80 1.04 8.68
CA LEU A 75 8.82 2.47 8.39
C LEU A 75 8.53 3.22 9.68
N GLY A 76 9.00 4.41 9.78
CA GLY A 76 8.73 5.23 10.95
C GLY A 76 9.18 6.67 10.72
N PRO A 77 8.85 7.59 11.65
CA PRO A 77 9.17 9.00 11.47
C PRO A 77 10.67 9.30 11.49
N GLN A 78 11.47 8.36 11.99
CA GLN A 78 12.92 8.50 12.10
C GLN A 78 13.65 7.95 10.87
N GLY A 79 12.92 7.58 9.84
CA GLY A 79 13.49 6.93 8.68
C GLY A 79 13.30 5.43 8.73
N GLY A 80 13.55 4.78 7.63
CA GLY A 80 13.39 3.35 7.48
C GLY A 80 13.04 3.04 6.04
N SER A 81 13.01 1.78 5.71
CA SER A 81 12.63 1.34 4.39
C SER A 81 11.92 0.00 4.44
N LEU A 82 11.08 -0.24 3.44
CA LEU A 82 10.46 -1.55 3.22
C LEU A 82 10.82 -2.00 1.81
N THR A 83 11.37 -3.20 1.71
CA THR A 83 11.58 -3.84 0.41
C THR A 83 10.27 -4.40 -0.11
N ARG A 84 10.29 -4.79 -1.39
CA ARG A 84 9.14 -5.49 -1.99
C ARG A 84 8.79 -6.73 -1.18
N ASP A 85 9.78 -7.52 -0.78
CA ASP A 85 9.55 -8.74 0.01
C ASP A 85 8.92 -8.42 1.36
N ALA A 86 9.36 -7.34 2.00
CA ALA A 86 8.78 -6.92 3.28
C ALA A 86 7.31 -6.49 3.12
N VAL A 87 6.99 -5.77 2.06
CA VAL A 87 5.61 -5.38 1.75
C VAL A 87 4.76 -6.61 1.48
N GLU A 88 5.27 -7.56 0.71
CA GLU A 88 4.56 -8.82 0.43
C GLU A 88 4.31 -9.60 1.72
N PHE A 89 5.29 -9.63 2.62
CA PHE A 89 5.12 -10.27 3.93
C PHE A 89 3.98 -9.62 4.73
N LEU A 90 3.93 -8.29 4.76
CA LEU A 90 2.85 -7.57 5.45
C LEU A 90 1.50 -7.88 4.81
N PHE A 91 1.45 -7.93 3.47
CA PHE A 91 0.21 -8.26 2.77
C PHE A 91 -0.25 -9.69 3.09
N GLN A 92 0.68 -10.64 3.19
CA GLN A 92 0.32 -12.00 3.59
C GLN A 92 -0.25 -12.05 5.01
N ARG A 93 0.22 -11.19 5.91
CA ARG A 93 -0.37 -11.04 7.25
C ARG A 93 -1.81 -10.54 7.16
N LEU A 94 -2.05 -9.55 6.29
CA LEU A 94 -3.41 -9.05 6.07
C LEU A 94 -4.32 -10.14 5.52
N ALA A 95 -3.85 -10.89 4.53
CA ALA A 95 -4.62 -11.99 3.94
C ALA A 95 -4.92 -13.09 4.98
N SER A 96 -3.95 -13.42 5.83
CA SER A 96 -4.14 -14.40 6.91
C SER A 96 -5.23 -13.92 7.88
N ARG A 97 -5.21 -12.64 8.23
CA ARG A 97 -6.22 -12.07 9.12
C ARG A 97 -7.60 -12.11 8.48
N ALA A 98 -7.67 -11.88 7.17
CA ALA A 98 -8.93 -11.98 6.42
C ALA A 98 -9.51 -13.39 6.46
N LEU A 99 -8.65 -14.41 6.52
CA LEU A 99 -9.06 -15.81 6.63
C LEU A 99 -9.34 -16.23 8.08
N GLY A 100 -9.26 -15.30 9.04
CA GLY A 100 -9.57 -15.57 10.42
C GLY A 100 -8.39 -15.89 11.34
N THR A 101 -7.17 -15.89 10.81
CA THR A 101 -5.98 -16.12 11.61
C THR A 101 -5.66 -14.88 12.43
N PRO A 102 -5.50 -14.98 13.76
CA PRO A 102 -5.12 -13.84 14.57
C PRO A 102 -3.72 -13.32 14.18
N VAL A 103 -3.63 -12.03 13.92
CA VAL A 103 -2.35 -11.36 13.65
C VAL A 103 -2.27 -10.16 14.59
N PRO A 104 -1.27 -10.11 15.48
CA PRO A 104 -1.16 -9.01 16.45
C PRO A 104 -0.96 -7.66 15.78
N ALA A 105 -1.45 -6.59 16.41
CA ALA A 105 -1.29 -5.23 15.91
C ALA A 105 0.18 -4.83 15.79
N ALA A 106 1.06 -5.43 16.60
CA ALA A 106 2.50 -5.17 16.49
C ALA A 106 3.10 -5.68 15.19
N GLU A 107 2.50 -6.72 14.58
CA GLU A 107 2.96 -7.27 13.30
C GLU A 107 2.28 -6.57 12.12
N LEU A 108 1.03 -6.14 12.28
CA LEU A 108 0.30 -5.38 11.29
C LEU A 108 -0.79 -4.57 12.00
N PRO A 109 -0.72 -3.25 12.00
CA PRO A 109 -1.76 -2.43 12.62
C PRO A 109 -3.14 -2.74 12.05
N HIS A 110 -4.17 -2.59 12.89
CA HIS A 110 -5.56 -2.74 12.47
C HIS A 110 -6.04 -1.44 11.79
N GLY A 111 -7.09 -1.56 11.01
CA GLY A 111 -7.74 -0.42 10.39
C GLY A 111 -7.97 -0.64 8.90
N ARG A 112 -9.14 -0.22 8.44
CA ARG A 112 -9.51 -0.36 7.04
C ARG A 112 -8.64 0.52 6.13
N GLU A 113 -8.29 1.72 6.59
CA GLU A 113 -7.46 2.63 5.80
C GLU A 113 -6.03 2.12 5.66
N ILE A 114 -5.47 1.54 6.73
CA ILE A 114 -4.14 0.93 6.68
C ILE A 114 -4.14 -0.27 5.74
N ALA A 115 -5.18 -1.09 5.80
CA ALA A 115 -5.34 -2.22 4.89
C ALA A 115 -5.39 -1.74 3.44
N ALA A 116 -6.14 -0.68 3.18
CA ALA A 116 -6.25 -0.10 1.84
C ALA A 116 -4.91 0.46 1.36
N ALA A 117 -4.20 1.19 2.22
CA ALA A 117 -2.89 1.77 1.87
C ALA A 117 -1.87 0.68 1.55
N LEU A 118 -1.82 -0.37 2.36
CA LEU A 118 -0.91 -1.49 2.14
C LEU A 118 -1.22 -2.21 0.83
N LEU A 119 -2.49 -2.44 0.55
CA LEU A 119 -2.91 -3.09 -0.68
C LEU A 119 -2.54 -2.26 -1.91
N ILE A 120 -2.81 -0.96 -1.87
CA ILE A 120 -2.45 -0.06 -2.97
C ILE A 120 -0.94 -0.09 -3.19
N LEU A 121 -0.16 0.01 -2.12
CA LEU A 121 1.30 -0.03 -2.20
C LEU A 121 1.79 -1.33 -2.84
N ARG A 122 1.30 -2.46 -2.36
CA ARG A 122 1.70 -3.78 -2.85
C ARG A 122 1.38 -3.93 -4.34
N GLU A 123 0.18 -3.52 -4.77
CA GLU A 123 -0.22 -3.64 -6.16
C GLU A 123 0.56 -2.71 -7.09
N CYS A 124 1.00 -1.56 -6.57
CA CYS A 124 1.81 -0.61 -7.35
C CYS A 124 3.25 -1.08 -7.54
N MET A 125 3.82 -1.80 -6.59
CA MET A 125 5.25 -2.16 -6.63
C MET A 125 5.60 -3.03 -7.82
N HIS A 126 4.71 -3.91 -8.23
CA HIS A 126 5.00 -4.83 -9.32
C HIS A 126 4.93 -4.15 -10.70
N PRO A 127 3.79 -3.58 -11.12
CA PRO A 127 3.71 -2.99 -12.47
C PRO A 127 4.53 -1.71 -12.62
N LEU A 128 4.75 -0.95 -11.55
CA LEU A 128 5.57 0.25 -11.59
C LEU A 128 7.05 -0.03 -11.35
N ALA A 129 7.39 -1.29 -11.07
CA ALA A 129 8.75 -1.81 -11.03
C ALA A 129 9.68 -1.14 -10.00
N PHE A 130 9.14 -0.61 -8.90
CA PHE A 130 10.02 -0.14 -7.83
C PHE A 130 10.17 -1.25 -6.77
N GLY A 131 11.35 -1.29 -6.14
CA GLY A 131 11.71 -2.39 -5.23
C GLY A 131 11.71 -2.04 -3.76
N ALA A 132 11.54 -0.77 -3.40
CA ALA A 132 11.56 -0.35 -2.01
C ALA A 132 10.79 0.94 -1.81
N ILE A 133 10.34 1.14 -0.57
CA ILE A 133 9.73 2.40 -0.14
C ILE A 133 10.55 2.94 1.02
N VAL A 134 10.83 4.23 1.00
CA VAL A 134 11.61 4.90 2.03
C VAL A 134 10.85 6.09 2.58
N VAL A 135 11.19 6.49 3.80
CA VAL A 135 10.60 7.69 4.40
C VAL A 135 11.27 8.92 3.78
N GLY A 136 10.47 9.80 3.23
CA GLY A 136 10.94 11.03 2.64
C GLY A 136 10.67 12.24 3.52
N PRO A 137 11.13 13.41 3.09
CA PRO A 137 10.84 14.66 3.80
C PRO A 137 9.34 14.94 3.78
N ALA A 138 8.87 15.53 4.87
CA ALA A 138 7.46 15.91 5.01
C ALA A 138 7.11 17.07 4.06
#